data_0dcd6667d34e1e1312b1ece2015b24e8
#
_entry.id   0dcd6667d34e1e1312b1ece2015b24e8
#
_cell.length_a   1.000
_cell.length_b   1.000
_cell.length_c   1.000
_cell.angle_alpha   90.00
_cell.angle_beta   90.00
_cell.angle_gamma   90.00
#
_symmetry.space_group_name_H-M   'P 1'
#
loop_
_entity.id
_entity.type
_entity.pdbx_description
1 polymer ?
#
loop_
_entity_poly.entity_id
_entity_poly.type
_entity_poly.pdbx_seq_one_letter_code
_entity_poly.pdbx_strand_id
1 'polypeptide(L)' 'MVKAGYKYSETELLKAVRVGSGEYLIFDSGLWYELTEDGYCKYLSYAEAGRLLKTGIIEFPEEVTLEDISNAEKWALED' A
#
# COMPACT_ATOMS: atom_id res chain seq x y z
N MET A 1 -12.00 6.71 5.03
CA MET A 1 -11.90 5.81 3.87
C MET A 1 -10.99 6.40 2.82
N VAL A 2 -10.02 5.62 2.36
CA VAL A 2 -9.06 6.05 1.34
C VAL A 2 -9.64 5.81 -0.05
N LYS A 3 -9.37 6.71 -0.99
CA LYS A 3 -9.76 6.54 -2.40
C LYS A 3 -8.81 7.32 -3.30
N ALA A 4 -8.77 6.95 -4.57
CA ALA A 4 -7.87 7.58 -5.55
C ALA A 4 -8.16 9.08 -5.66
N GLY A 5 -7.09 9.88 -5.70
CA GLY A 5 -7.19 11.34 -5.75
C GLY A 5 -7.46 12.02 -4.41
N TYR A 6 -7.64 11.24 -3.35
CA TYR A 6 -7.87 11.76 -2.01
C TYR A 6 -6.55 12.23 -1.39
N LYS A 7 -6.58 13.37 -0.71
CA LYS A 7 -5.43 13.86 0.03
C LYS A 7 -5.35 13.10 1.36
N TYR A 8 -4.26 12.38 1.58
CA TYR A 8 -4.13 11.60 2.80
C TYR A 8 -3.75 12.49 4.00
N SER A 9 -4.18 12.06 5.18
CA SER A 9 -3.89 12.71 6.44
C SER A 9 -2.71 12.04 7.14
N GLU A 10 -2.25 12.63 8.25
CA GLU A 10 -1.22 12.00 9.09
C GLU A 10 -1.69 10.64 9.62
N THR A 11 -2.99 10.49 9.84
CA THR A 11 -3.56 9.21 10.32
C THR A 11 -3.38 8.12 9.27
N GLU A 12 -3.66 8.41 8.00
CA GLU A 12 -3.44 7.46 6.92
C GLU A 12 -1.95 7.15 6.75
N LEU A 13 -1.09 8.14 6.89
CA LEU A 13 0.36 7.92 6.80
C LEU A 13 0.85 6.95 7.88
N LEU A 14 0.30 7.05 9.10
CA LEU A 14 0.65 6.14 10.18
C LEU A 14 0.18 4.71 9.92
N LYS A 15 -0.79 4.53 9.05
CA LYS A 15 -1.31 3.21 8.65
C LYS A 15 -0.62 2.66 7.40
N ALA A 16 0.30 3.41 6.82
CA ALA A 16 0.94 3.02 5.57
C ALA A 16 2.08 2.03 5.81
N VAL A 17 2.21 1.10 4.86
CA VAL A 17 3.34 0.19 4.81
C VAL A 17 4.47 0.89 4.08
N ARG A 18 5.65 0.97 4.69
CA ARG A 18 6.83 1.51 4.00
C ARG A 18 7.59 0.37 3.35
N VAL A 19 7.80 0.47 2.04
CA VAL A 19 8.48 -0.57 1.27
C VAL A 19 9.92 -0.19 0.93
N GLY A 20 10.71 -1.18 0.51
CA GLY A 20 12.15 -1.02 0.29
C GLY A 20 12.54 0.01 -0.74
N SER A 21 11.67 0.27 -1.72
CA SER A 21 11.89 1.32 -2.72
C SER A 21 11.61 2.73 -2.19
N GLY A 22 11.09 2.85 -0.97
CA GLY A 22 10.85 4.14 -0.32
C GLY A 22 9.42 4.63 -0.37
N GLU A 23 8.55 3.99 -1.13
CA GLU A 23 7.16 4.36 -1.20
C GLU A 23 6.39 3.92 0.05
N TYR A 24 5.28 4.62 0.30
CA TYR A 24 4.33 4.27 1.33
C TYR A 24 3.07 3.75 0.67
N LEU A 25 2.62 2.58 1.08
CA LEU A 25 1.42 1.95 0.53
C LEU A 25 0.38 1.79 1.64
N ILE A 26 -0.89 1.99 1.29
CA ILE A 26 -1.97 1.77 2.23
C ILE A 26 -2.97 0.77 1.63
N PHE A 27 -3.43 -0.15 2.48
CA PHE A 27 -4.44 -1.12 2.10
C PHE A 27 -5.75 -0.75 2.80
N ASP A 28 -6.77 -0.45 2.01
CA ASP A 28 -8.07 -0.06 2.54
C ASP A 28 -9.19 -0.66 1.70
N SER A 29 -10.13 -1.31 2.37
CA SER A 29 -11.32 -1.90 1.73
C SER A 29 -10.98 -2.83 0.56
N GLY A 30 -9.91 -3.60 0.69
CA GLY A 30 -9.48 -4.56 -0.34
C GLY A 30 -8.70 -3.95 -1.50
N LEU A 31 -8.38 -2.67 -1.44
CA LEU A 31 -7.65 -1.97 -2.49
C LEU A 31 -6.34 -1.40 -1.95
N TRP A 32 -5.34 -1.34 -2.82
CA TRP A 32 -4.05 -0.75 -2.50
C TRP A 32 -3.91 0.64 -3.11
N TYR A 33 -3.26 1.54 -2.36
CA TYR A 33 -2.98 2.90 -2.79
C TYR A 33 -1.53 3.24 -2.45
N GLU A 34 -0.88 3.99 -3.33
CA GLU A 34 0.41 4.61 -3.05
C GLU A 34 0.17 6.01 -2.50
N LEU A 35 0.89 6.37 -1.45
CA LEU A 35 0.86 7.73 -0.93
C LEU A 35 1.96 8.51 -1.65
N THR A 36 1.56 9.46 -2.50
CA THR A 36 2.50 10.23 -3.32
C THR A 36 3.20 11.31 -2.53
N GLU A 37 4.32 11.80 -3.06
CA GLU A 37 5.05 12.90 -2.46
C GLU A 37 4.23 14.19 -2.41
N ASP A 38 3.27 14.33 -3.33
CA ASP A 38 2.37 15.48 -3.39
C ASP A 38 1.28 15.45 -2.31
N GLY A 39 1.17 14.36 -1.57
CA GLY A 39 0.20 14.24 -0.49
C GLY A 39 -1.11 13.59 -0.88
N TYR A 40 -1.17 12.92 -2.01
CA TYR A 40 -2.39 12.28 -2.51
C TYR A 40 -2.28 10.76 -2.55
N CYS A 41 -3.44 10.10 -2.55
CA CYS A 41 -3.51 8.65 -2.71
C CYS A 41 -3.68 8.31 -4.18
N LYS A 42 -2.79 7.48 -4.70
CA LYS A 42 -2.86 6.98 -6.07
C LYS A 42 -3.27 5.52 -6.04
N TYR A 43 -4.30 5.14 -6.79
CA TYR A 43 -4.71 3.75 -6.88
C TYR A 43 -3.62 2.89 -7.51
N LEU A 44 -3.39 1.73 -6.91
CA LEU A 44 -2.48 0.72 -7.45
C LEU A 44 -3.26 -0.54 -7.79
N SER A 45 -2.95 -1.13 -8.95
CA SER A 45 -3.42 -2.48 -9.25
C SER A 45 -2.72 -3.46 -8.31
N TYR A 46 -3.25 -4.66 -8.17
CA TYR A 46 -2.59 -5.69 -7.37
C TYR A 46 -1.19 -6.02 -7.92
N ALA A 47 -1.03 -6.00 -9.25
CA ALA A 47 0.27 -6.23 -9.87
C ALA A 47 1.29 -5.16 -9.47
N GLU A 48 0.90 -3.89 -9.47
CA GLU A 48 1.77 -2.79 -9.07
C GLU A 48 2.10 -2.86 -7.58
N ALA A 49 1.09 -3.09 -6.75
CA ALA A 49 1.28 -3.22 -5.31
C ALA A 49 2.21 -4.40 -4.98
N GLY A 50 2.00 -5.54 -5.65
CA GLY A 50 2.85 -6.71 -5.46
C GLY A 50 4.30 -6.45 -5.82
N ARG A 51 4.57 -5.73 -6.91
CA ARG A 51 5.93 -5.37 -7.30
C ARG A 51 6.60 -4.49 -6.26
N LEU A 52 5.87 -3.51 -5.71
CA LEU A 52 6.41 -2.63 -4.68
C LEU A 52 6.65 -3.37 -3.37
N LEU A 53 5.73 -4.25 -2.98
CA LEU A 53 5.87 -5.06 -1.77
C LEU A 53 7.07 -6.01 -1.84
N LYS A 54 7.42 -6.48 -3.03
CA LYS A 54 8.59 -7.35 -3.25
C LYS A 54 9.92 -6.64 -3.07
N THR A 55 9.95 -5.32 -3.07
CA THR A 55 11.18 -4.58 -2.77
C THR A 55 11.58 -4.72 -1.30
N GLY A 56 10.72 -5.31 -0.50
CA GLY A 56 10.92 -5.52 0.92
C GLY A 56 10.04 -4.59 1.74
N ILE A 57 9.79 -4.97 2.98
CA ILE A 57 9.00 -4.14 3.89
C ILE A 57 9.92 -3.62 4.96
N ILE A 58 10.06 -2.29 5.00
CA ILE A 58 10.89 -1.62 6.00
C ILE A 58 10.10 -1.47 7.30
N GLU A 59 8.83 -1.09 7.17
CA GLU A 59 7.96 -0.86 8.32
C GLU A 59 6.52 -1.04 7.90
N PHE A 60 5.70 -1.65 8.75
CA PHE A 60 4.27 -1.75 8.53
C PHE A 60 3.52 -1.65 9.86
N PRO A 61 2.31 -1.05 9.83
CA PRO A 61 1.51 -0.89 11.03
C PRO A 61 0.79 -2.18 11.41
N GLU A 62 0.32 -2.25 12.65
CA GLU A 62 -0.38 -3.43 13.17
C GLU A 62 -1.66 -3.77 12.42
N GLU A 63 -2.30 -2.78 11.81
CA GLU A 63 -3.55 -2.97 11.07
C GLU A 63 -3.35 -3.73 9.76
N VAL A 64 -2.11 -3.76 9.24
CA VAL A 64 -1.79 -4.52 8.03
C VAL A 64 -1.03 -5.76 8.46
N THR A 65 -1.60 -6.93 8.24
CA THR A 65 -0.98 -8.19 8.66
C THR A 65 -0.10 -8.76 7.55
N LEU A 66 0.76 -9.70 7.93
CA LEU A 66 1.56 -10.44 6.95
C LEU A 66 0.67 -11.21 5.98
N GLU A 67 -0.50 -11.66 6.43
CA GLU A 67 -1.48 -12.33 5.59
C GLU A 67 -2.01 -11.39 4.51
N ASP A 68 -2.34 -10.15 4.86
CA ASP A 68 -2.79 -9.15 3.88
C ASP A 68 -1.75 -8.94 2.80
N ILE A 69 -0.48 -8.83 3.19
CA ILE A 69 0.63 -8.62 2.26
C ILE A 69 0.82 -9.85 1.37
N SER A 70 0.79 -11.04 1.95
CA SER A 70 0.90 -12.29 1.20
C SER A 70 -0.22 -12.44 0.18
N ASN A 71 -1.44 -12.09 0.57
CA ASN A 71 -2.59 -12.14 -0.34
C ASN A 71 -2.43 -11.15 -1.50
N ALA A 72 -1.95 -9.93 -1.23
CA ALA A 72 -1.71 -8.95 -2.28
C ALA A 72 -0.68 -9.45 -3.29
N GLU A 73 0.42 -10.05 -2.82
CA GLU A 73 1.44 -10.62 -3.69
C GLU A 73 0.88 -11.78 -4.52
N LYS A 74 0.07 -12.63 -3.92
CA LYS A 74 -0.56 -13.75 -4.59
C LYS A 74 -1.49 -13.28 -5.71
N TRP A 75 -2.34 -12.28 -5.43
CA TRP A 75 -3.25 -11.73 -6.42
C TRP A 75 -2.50 -11.05 -7.57
N ALA A 76 -1.38 -10.41 -7.27
CA ALA A 76 -0.52 -9.81 -8.29
C ALA A 76 0.03 -10.85 -9.26
N LEU A 77 0.33 -12.06 -8.77
CA LEU A 77 0.83 -13.14 -9.61
C LEU A 77 -0.26 -13.77 -10.47
N GLU A 78 -1.52 -13.67 -10.06
CA GLU A 78 -2.66 -14.21 -10.81
C GLU A 78 -3.12 -13.27 -11.93
N ASP A 79 -2.78 -12.01 -11.84
CA ASP A 79 -3.05 -11.03 -12.89
C ASP A 79 -2.01 -11.17 -14.01
#